data_79dfae40878df6449d195d76f22f2cda
#
_entry.id   79dfae40878df6449d195d76f22f2cda
#
_cell.length_a   1.000
_cell.length_b   1.000
_cell.length_c   1.000
_cell.angle_alpha   90.00
_cell.angle_beta   90.00
_cell.angle_gamma   90.00
#
_symmetry.space_group_name_H-M   'P 1'
#
loop_
_entity.id
_entity.type
_entity.pdbx_description
1 polymer ?
#
loop_
_entity_poly.entity_id
_entity_poly.type
_entity_poly.pdbx_seq_one_letter_code
_entity_poly.pdbx_strand_id
1 'polypeptide(L)'
;MRVPILPTLVVAAAIAIMIALGIWQLGRMDEKAALIARAEQALQMSAQVDYPRSPDALDEVLYRRTSVDCARVDGITTVAGTSERGEKGVAQRATCRLGSGESATIDLGFSRDPSPVSWDGGMVRGTIAPGGRIVASEPIAGLEPLASPD
;
A
#
# COMPACT_ATOMS: atom_id res chain seq x y z
N MET A 1 -55.89 -23.64 -3.64
CA MET A 1 -54.79 -23.07 -4.46
C MET A 1 -53.67 -24.08 -4.49
N ARG A 2 -53.27 -24.56 -5.68
CA ARG A 2 -52.08 -25.47 -5.80
C ARG A 2 -50.83 -24.61 -5.98
N VAL A 3 -49.97 -24.58 -4.98
CA VAL A 3 -48.69 -23.88 -5.07
C VAL A 3 -47.82 -24.64 -6.08
N PRO A 4 -47.31 -23.98 -7.13
CA PRO A 4 -46.46 -24.63 -8.12
C PRO A 4 -45.10 -24.94 -7.46
N ILE A 5 -44.84 -26.22 -7.24
CA ILE A 5 -43.67 -26.72 -6.46
C ILE A 5 -42.36 -26.31 -7.11
N LEU A 6 -42.25 -26.42 -8.44
CA LEU A 6 -41.01 -26.14 -9.16
C LEU A 6 -40.53 -24.67 -9.02
N PRO A 7 -41.36 -23.65 -9.31
CA PRO A 7 -40.94 -22.27 -9.11
C PRO A 7 -40.69 -21.91 -7.64
N THR A 8 -41.43 -22.53 -6.70
CA THR A 8 -41.16 -22.31 -5.27
C THR A 8 -39.78 -22.83 -4.85
N LEU A 9 -39.37 -23.99 -5.36
CA LEU A 9 -38.02 -24.53 -5.10
C LEU A 9 -36.93 -23.63 -5.70
N VAL A 10 -37.13 -23.10 -6.90
CA VAL A 10 -36.18 -22.19 -7.54
C VAL A 10 -36.02 -20.91 -6.72
N VAL A 11 -37.11 -20.33 -6.26
CA VAL A 11 -37.06 -19.11 -5.42
C VAL A 11 -36.39 -19.41 -4.07
N ALA A 12 -36.72 -20.52 -3.43
CA ALA A 12 -36.08 -20.92 -2.17
C ALA A 12 -34.57 -21.13 -2.33
N ALA A 13 -34.14 -21.76 -3.41
CA ALA A 13 -32.70 -21.94 -3.72
C ALA A 13 -31.99 -20.60 -3.96
N ALA A 14 -32.61 -19.68 -4.70
CA ALA A 14 -32.06 -18.35 -4.93
C ALA A 14 -31.90 -17.56 -3.61
N ILE A 15 -32.87 -17.61 -2.72
CA ILE A 15 -32.79 -16.97 -1.40
C ILE A 15 -31.68 -17.58 -0.57
N ALA A 16 -31.55 -18.91 -0.56
CA ALA A 16 -30.47 -19.58 0.18
C ALA A 16 -29.06 -19.17 -0.33
N ILE A 17 -28.88 -19.04 -1.64
CA ILE A 17 -27.64 -18.59 -2.25
C ILE A 17 -27.33 -17.13 -1.85
N MET A 18 -28.33 -16.24 -1.89
CA MET A 18 -28.15 -14.84 -1.48
C MET A 18 -27.75 -14.72 0.00
N ILE A 19 -28.35 -15.50 0.88
CA ILE A 19 -28.01 -15.54 2.30
C ILE A 19 -26.55 -16.04 2.48
N ALA A 20 -26.19 -17.12 1.81
CA ALA A 20 -24.84 -17.67 1.90
C ALA A 20 -23.77 -16.67 1.40
N LEU A 21 -24.04 -15.98 0.30
CA LEU A 21 -23.15 -14.92 -0.22
C LEU A 21 -23.06 -13.74 0.75
N GLY A 22 -24.18 -13.35 1.36
CA GLY A 22 -24.20 -12.28 2.37
C GLY A 22 -23.35 -12.60 3.59
N ILE A 23 -23.44 -13.81 4.13
CA ILE A 23 -22.63 -14.27 5.25
C ILE A 23 -21.14 -14.31 4.87
N TRP A 24 -20.84 -14.80 3.67
CA TRP A 24 -19.46 -14.83 3.16
C TRP A 24 -18.87 -13.42 3.04
N GLN A 25 -19.66 -12.45 2.55
CA GLN A 25 -19.21 -11.05 2.44
C GLN A 25 -18.95 -10.43 3.82
N LEU A 26 -19.76 -10.73 4.83
CA LEU A 26 -19.52 -10.25 6.20
C LEU A 26 -18.19 -10.77 6.76
N GLY A 27 -17.88 -12.05 6.57
CA GLY A 27 -16.60 -12.61 6.99
C GLY A 27 -15.40 -11.91 6.33
N ARG A 28 -15.52 -11.54 5.04
CA ARG A 28 -14.49 -10.78 4.33
C ARG A 28 -14.32 -9.35 4.84
N MET A 29 -15.41 -8.73 5.32
CA MET A 29 -15.33 -7.40 5.94
C MET A 29 -14.56 -7.42 7.25
N ASP A 30 -14.74 -8.44 8.09
CA ASP A 30 -14.04 -8.58 9.37
C ASP A 30 -12.52 -8.74 9.16
N GLU A 31 -12.11 -9.53 8.17
CA GLU A 31 -10.69 -9.66 7.81
C GLU A 31 -10.07 -8.32 7.41
N LYS A 32 -10.77 -7.56 6.56
CA LYS A 32 -10.31 -6.23 6.13
C LYS A 32 -10.27 -5.24 7.28
N ALA A 33 -11.27 -5.25 8.16
CA ALA A 33 -11.31 -4.39 9.33
C ALA A 33 -10.13 -4.64 10.28
N ALA A 34 -9.75 -5.90 10.48
CA ALA A 34 -8.58 -6.26 11.27
C ALA A 34 -7.27 -5.75 10.66
N LEU A 35 -7.12 -5.82 9.33
CA LEU A 35 -5.93 -5.29 8.63
C LEU A 35 -5.85 -3.77 8.73
N ILE A 36 -6.97 -3.08 8.55
CA ILE A 36 -7.05 -1.61 8.70
C ILE A 36 -6.68 -1.19 10.12
N ALA A 37 -7.23 -1.85 11.14
CA ALA A 37 -6.92 -1.54 12.54
C ALA A 37 -5.43 -1.74 12.86
N ARG A 38 -4.79 -2.77 12.30
CA ARG A 38 -3.34 -2.98 12.42
C ARG A 38 -2.54 -1.86 11.76
N ALA A 39 -2.94 -1.46 10.55
CA ALA A 39 -2.28 -0.37 9.83
C ALA A 39 -2.40 0.96 10.59
N GLU A 40 -3.58 1.28 11.10
CA GLU A 40 -3.82 2.48 11.91
C GLU A 40 -2.96 2.51 13.18
N GLN A 41 -2.88 1.39 13.90
CA GLN A 41 -2.01 1.27 15.07
C GLN A 41 -0.54 1.48 14.72
N ALA A 42 -0.06 0.87 13.63
CA ALA A 42 1.32 1.00 13.20
C ALA A 42 1.66 2.45 12.80
N LEU A 43 0.75 3.14 12.11
CA LEU A 43 0.92 4.55 11.73
C LEU A 43 0.94 5.51 12.92
N GLN A 44 0.27 5.16 14.02
CA GLN A 44 0.29 5.95 15.27
C GLN A 44 1.60 5.79 16.06
N MET A 45 2.38 4.74 15.80
CA MET A 45 3.67 4.55 16.44
C MET A 45 4.69 5.54 15.88
N SER A 46 5.09 6.51 16.69
CA SER A 46 6.05 7.57 16.30
C SER A 46 7.50 7.09 16.19
N ALA A 47 7.85 5.96 16.84
CA ALA A 47 9.20 5.42 16.83
C ALA A 47 9.55 4.89 15.42
N GLN A 48 10.70 5.29 14.92
CA GLN A 48 11.26 4.74 13.68
C GLN A 48 11.77 3.32 13.92
N VAL A 49 11.71 2.50 12.87
CA VAL A 49 12.28 1.16 12.84
C VAL A 49 13.33 1.07 11.74
N ASP A 50 14.29 0.18 11.91
CA ASP A 50 15.24 -0.10 10.87
C ASP A 50 14.55 -0.81 9.69
N TYR A 51 15.01 -0.51 8.48
CA TYR A 51 14.51 -1.20 7.30
C TYR A 51 14.91 -2.69 7.37
N PRO A 52 13.95 -3.61 7.19
CA PRO A 52 14.20 -5.04 7.39
C PRO A 52 15.16 -5.60 6.34
N ARG A 53 16.05 -6.48 6.77
CA ARG A 53 17.03 -7.15 5.89
C ARG A 53 16.51 -8.47 5.33
N SER A 54 15.42 -8.98 5.85
CA SER A 54 14.80 -10.23 5.41
C SER A 54 13.32 -10.04 5.10
N PRO A 55 12.77 -10.77 4.13
CA PRO A 55 11.34 -10.73 3.82
C PRO A 55 10.44 -11.09 5.01
N ASP A 56 10.90 -12.02 5.85
CA ASP A 56 10.12 -12.50 7.01
C ASP A 56 9.93 -11.42 8.08
N ALA A 57 10.91 -10.51 8.23
CA ALA A 57 10.82 -9.39 9.16
C ALA A 57 9.96 -8.24 8.62
N LEU A 58 9.60 -8.26 7.34
CA LEU A 58 8.85 -7.20 6.70
C LEU A 58 7.43 -7.06 7.27
N ASP A 59 6.75 -8.17 7.50
CA ASP A 59 5.36 -8.17 7.99
C ASP A 59 5.24 -7.55 9.38
N GLU A 60 6.29 -7.63 10.20
CA GLU A 60 6.32 -7.05 11.55
C GLU A 60 6.46 -5.54 11.54
N VAL A 61 7.06 -4.99 10.49
CA VAL A 61 7.38 -3.55 10.37
C VAL A 61 6.52 -2.82 9.33
N LEU A 62 5.52 -3.48 8.76
CA LEU A 62 4.59 -2.83 7.84
C LEU A 62 3.94 -1.60 8.48
N TYR A 63 3.79 -0.55 7.68
CA TYR A 63 3.21 0.73 8.05
C TYR A 63 4.01 1.50 9.13
N ARG A 64 5.18 1.00 9.54
CA ARG A 64 6.08 1.71 10.46
C ARG A 64 6.92 2.73 9.71
N ARG A 65 7.28 3.78 10.42
CA ARG A 65 8.21 4.79 9.91
C ARG A 65 9.62 4.26 9.89
N THR A 66 10.35 4.54 8.82
CA THR A 66 11.76 4.20 8.66
C THR A 66 12.53 5.35 8.05
N SER A 67 13.82 5.32 8.22
CA SER A 67 14.77 6.24 7.55
C SER A 67 15.85 5.41 6.89
N VAL A 68 16.08 5.64 5.61
CA VAL A 68 17.09 4.93 4.82
C VAL A 68 17.99 5.91 4.10
N ASP A 69 19.23 5.52 3.90
CA ASP A 69 20.17 6.26 3.06
C ASP A 69 20.27 5.60 1.68
N CYS A 70 19.76 6.30 0.66
CA CYS A 70 19.93 5.88 -0.73
C CYS A 70 21.31 6.30 -1.22
N ALA A 71 22.28 5.43 -1.06
CA ALA A 71 23.67 5.69 -1.46
C ALA A 71 23.82 5.78 -2.98
N ARG A 72 23.00 5.06 -3.75
CA ARG A 72 23.00 5.08 -5.20
C ARG A 72 21.62 4.82 -5.75
N VAL A 73 21.19 5.62 -6.71
CA VAL A 73 19.98 5.41 -7.49
C VAL A 73 20.30 4.57 -8.71
N ASP A 74 19.76 3.36 -8.79
CA ASP A 74 19.94 2.46 -9.92
C ASP A 74 19.00 2.80 -11.08
N GLY A 75 17.85 3.45 -10.81
CA GLY A 75 16.91 3.93 -11.80
C GLY A 75 15.68 4.54 -11.19
N ILE A 76 14.97 5.36 -11.96
CA ILE A 76 13.70 5.96 -11.59
C ILE A 76 12.68 5.61 -12.66
N THR A 77 11.54 5.09 -12.25
CA THR A 77 10.41 4.73 -13.09
C THR A 77 9.14 5.42 -12.60
N THR A 78 8.14 5.48 -13.46
CA THR A 78 6.83 6.02 -13.10
C THR A 78 5.80 4.90 -13.09
N VAL A 79 4.94 4.91 -12.07
CA VAL A 79 3.82 3.98 -11.93
C VAL A 79 2.55 4.77 -11.65
N ALA A 80 1.38 4.18 -11.90
CA ALA A 80 0.13 4.84 -11.54
C ALA A 80 0.12 5.19 -10.03
N GLY A 81 -0.28 6.41 -9.71
CA GLY A 81 -0.29 6.90 -8.34
C GLY A 81 -1.44 7.87 -8.09
N THR A 82 -1.69 8.11 -6.80
CA THR A 82 -2.68 9.07 -6.34
C THR A 82 -2.02 9.99 -5.33
N SER A 83 -2.26 11.29 -5.45
CA SER A 83 -1.77 12.27 -4.47
C SER A 83 -2.54 12.15 -3.15
N GLU A 84 -2.00 12.73 -2.09
CA GLU A 84 -2.70 12.86 -0.81
C GLU A 84 -4.07 13.55 -0.94
N ARG A 85 -4.22 14.42 -1.92
CA ARG A 85 -5.49 15.12 -2.24
C ARG A 85 -6.45 14.32 -3.12
N GLY A 86 -6.09 13.06 -3.48
CA GLY A 86 -6.91 12.17 -4.28
C GLY A 86 -6.79 12.39 -5.81
N GLU A 87 -5.84 13.21 -6.27
CA GLU A 87 -5.60 13.45 -7.68
C GLU A 87 -4.92 12.22 -8.32
N LYS A 88 -5.33 11.88 -9.53
CA LYS A 88 -4.76 10.77 -10.29
C LYS A 88 -3.58 11.24 -11.15
N GLY A 89 -2.52 10.47 -11.16
CA GLY A 89 -1.32 10.74 -11.92
C GLY A 89 -0.32 9.61 -11.76
N VAL A 90 0.95 9.96 -11.59
CA VAL A 90 2.03 8.97 -11.44
C VAL A 90 2.79 9.14 -10.12
N ALA A 91 3.19 8.04 -9.55
CA ALA A 91 4.20 7.99 -8.50
C ALA A 91 5.57 7.80 -9.14
N GLN A 92 6.52 8.62 -8.73
CA GLN A 92 7.92 8.52 -9.12
C GLN A 92 8.59 7.49 -8.22
N ARG A 93 9.07 6.39 -8.79
CA ARG A 93 9.60 5.25 -8.07
C ARG A 93 11.07 5.05 -8.36
N ALA A 94 11.90 5.17 -7.34
CA ALA A 94 13.33 4.92 -7.42
C ALA A 94 13.68 3.52 -6.93
N THR A 95 14.60 2.87 -7.62
CA THR A 95 15.31 1.69 -7.12
C THR A 95 16.64 2.16 -6.56
N CYS A 96 16.83 1.96 -5.27
CA CYS A 96 17.97 2.42 -4.51
C CYS A 96 18.86 1.28 -4.03
N ARG A 97 20.15 1.51 -4.07
CA ARG A 97 21.11 0.77 -3.27
C ARG A 97 21.32 1.52 -1.96
N LEU A 98 20.95 0.90 -0.84
CA LEU A 98 21.10 1.48 0.48
C LEU A 98 22.57 1.47 0.93
N GLY A 99 22.91 2.33 1.88
CA GLY A 99 24.24 2.34 2.50
C GLY A 99 24.62 1.02 3.17
N SER A 100 23.63 0.23 3.60
CA SER A 100 23.78 -1.14 4.11
C SER A 100 24.10 -2.19 3.03
N GLY A 101 24.00 -1.85 1.74
CA GLY A 101 24.21 -2.74 0.59
C GLY A 101 22.96 -3.42 0.03
N GLU A 102 21.82 -3.26 0.68
CA GLU A 102 20.54 -3.80 0.25
C GLU A 102 19.90 -2.95 -0.84
N SER A 103 19.05 -3.55 -1.66
CA SER A 103 18.20 -2.83 -2.60
C SER A 103 16.85 -2.53 -1.97
N ALA A 104 16.39 -1.30 -2.12
CA ALA A 104 15.06 -0.88 -1.70
C ALA A 104 14.36 -0.11 -2.82
N THR A 105 13.06 -0.23 -2.86
CA THR A 105 12.20 0.56 -3.75
C THR A 105 11.58 1.70 -2.95
N ILE A 106 11.75 2.93 -3.45
CA ILE A 106 11.28 4.14 -2.77
C ILE A 106 10.33 4.89 -3.70
N ASP A 107 9.12 5.12 -3.26
CA ASP A 107 8.17 6.01 -3.92
C ASP A 107 8.46 7.44 -3.45
N LEU A 108 9.05 8.24 -4.32
CA LEU A 108 9.56 9.58 -4.02
C LEU A 108 8.46 10.62 -3.84
N GLY A 109 7.35 10.44 -4.55
CA GLY A 109 6.24 11.37 -4.52
C GLY A 109 5.37 11.29 -5.78
N PHE A 110 4.36 12.15 -5.81
CA PHE A 110 3.37 12.23 -6.87
C PHE A 110 3.73 13.32 -7.88
N SER A 111 3.47 13.04 -9.15
CA SER A 111 3.53 14.01 -10.25
C SER A 111 2.37 13.81 -11.22
N ARG A 112 1.95 14.90 -11.85
CA ARG A 112 1.06 14.83 -13.03
C ARG A 112 1.83 14.57 -14.32
N ASP A 113 3.11 14.95 -14.34
CA ASP A 113 4.01 14.70 -15.45
C ASP A 113 4.51 13.25 -15.35
N PRO A 114 4.31 12.42 -16.39
CA PRO A 114 4.78 11.05 -16.41
C PRO A 114 6.29 10.91 -16.62
N SER A 115 7.00 12.00 -16.89
CA SER A 115 8.45 11.96 -17.09
C SER A 115 9.17 11.64 -15.77
N PRO A 116 10.18 10.75 -15.78
CA PRO A 116 10.97 10.49 -14.58
C PRO A 116 11.69 11.75 -14.09
N VAL A 117 11.65 11.99 -12.78
CA VAL A 117 12.39 13.08 -12.15
C VAL A 117 13.88 12.75 -12.04
N SER A 118 14.71 13.77 -11.90
CA SER A 118 16.13 13.61 -11.58
C SER A 118 16.31 13.67 -10.07
N TRP A 119 16.91 12.62 -9.50
CA TRP A 119 17.25 12.53 -8.09
C TRP A 119 18.46 11.60 -7.90
N ASP A 120 19.44 12.06 -7.15
CA ASP A 120 20.74 11.38 -7.02
C ASP A 120 20.90 10.56 -5.74
N GLY A 121 19.85 10.46 -4.96
CA GLY A 121 19.86 9.73 -3.69
C GLY A 121 19.91 10.65 -2.46
N GLY A 122 20.20 10.07 -1.32
CA GLY A 122 20.28 10.72 -0.02
C GLY A 122 19.38 10.09 1.01
N MET A 123 19.25 10.75 2.17
CA MET A 123 18.40 10.29 3.27
C MET A 123 16.93 10.43 2.92
N VAL A 124 16.19 9.36 3.10
CA VAL A 124 14.74 9.33 2.89
C VAL A 124 14.05 8.85 4.16
N ARG A 125 13.09 9.64 4.62
CA ARG A 125 12.16 9.25 5.67
C ARG A 125 10.83 8.88 5.05
N GLY A 126 10.28 7.76 5.46
CA GLY A 126 9.05 7.28 4.88
C GLY A 126 8.38 6.21 5.71
N THR A 127 7.33 5.65 5.15
CA THR A 127 6.55 4.55 5.73
C THR A 127 6.75 3.29 4.90
N ILE A 128 6.95 2.16 5.57
CA ILE A 128 7.10 0.86 4.90
C ILE A 128 5.73 0.39 4.43
N ALA A 129 5.56 0.29 3.12
CA ALA A 129 4.35 -0.20 2.49
C ALA A 129 4.44 -1.71 2.18
N PRO A 130 3.31 -2.37 1.88
CA PRO A 130 3.30 -3.76 1.45
C PRO A 130 4.27 -4.02 0.30
N GLY A 131 4.98 -5.15 0.35
CA GLY A 131 6.06 -5.48 -0.58
C GLY A 131 7.40 -4.82 -0.30
N GLY A 132 7.56 -4.18 0.86
CA GLY A 132 8.82 -3.57 1.29
C GLY A 132 9.15 -2.23 0.63
N ARG A 133 8.19 -1.62 -0.06
CA ARG A 133 8.37 -0.27 -0.59
C ARG A 133 8.41 0.76 0.53
N ILE A 134 9.19 1.78 0.36
CA ILE A 134 9.19 2.95 1.24
C ILE A 134 8.45 4.07 0.52
N VAL A 135 7.40 4.58 1.13
CA VAL A 135 6.69 5.77 0.63
C VAL A 135 7.21 6.97 1.37
N ALA A 136 7.86 7.89 0.66
CA ALA A 136 8.46 9.08 1.25
C ALA A 136 7.41 9.95 1.93
N SER A 137 7.68 10.36 3.17
CA SER A 137 6.81 11.23 3.96
C SER A 137 7.11 12.71 3.74
N GLU A 138 8.26 13.03 3.17
CA GLU A 138 8.71 14.41 2.91
C GLU A 138 8.84 14.63 1.41
N PRO A 139 8.58 15.84 0.91
CA PRO A 139 8.74 16.16 -0.50
C PRO A 139 10.18 15.92 -0.98
N ILE A 140 10.34 15.13 -2.05
CA ILE A 140 11.62 14.85 -2.69
C ILE A 140 11.56 15.38 -4.13
N ALA A 141 12.62 16.05 -4.58
CA ALA A 141 12.75 16.60 -5.93
C ALA A 141 11.55 17.49 -6.37
N GLY A 142 10.90 18.19 -5.43
CA GLY A 142 9.75 19.05 -5.71
C GLY A 142 8.43 18.31 -6.00
N LEU A 143 8.37 17.02 -5.72
CA LEU A 143 7.18 16.20 -5.88
C LEU A 143 6.14 16.46 -4.78
N GLU A 144 4.88 16.21 -5.09
CA GLU A 144 3.80 16.25 -4.10
C GLU A 144 3.75 14.94 -3.28
N PRO A 145 3.20 14.98 -2.04
CA PRO A 145 3.01 13.77 -1.25
C PRO A 145 2.07 12.77 -1.93
N LEU A 146 2.41 11.49 -1.82
CA LEU A 146 1.53 10.38 -2.21
C LEU A 146 0.48 10.13 -1.12
N ALA A 147 -0.66 9.58 -1.54
CA ALA A 147 -1.63 9.02 -0.60
C ALA A 147 -0.94 7.98 0.30
N SER A 148 -1.38 7.91 1.56
CA SER A 148 -0.88 6.90 2.49
C SER A 148 -1.00 5.51 1.89
N PRO A 149 -0.03 4.63 2.11
CA PRO A 149 -0.13 3.25 1.65
C PRO A 149 -1.26 2.55 2.41
N ASP A 150 -2.23 2.10 1.65
CA ASP A 150 -3.29 1.22 2.14
C ASP A 150 -2.85 -0.25 2.06
#